data_46d571939ced0b6d79b4a7e49445824b
#
_entry.id   46d571939ced0b6d79b4a7e49445824b
#
_cell.length_a   1.000
_cell.length_b   1.000
_cell.length_c   1.000
_cell.angle_alpha   90.00
_cell.angle_beta   90.00
_cell.angle_gamma   90.00
#
_symmetry.space_group_name_H-M   'P 1'
#
loop_
_entity.id
_entity.type
_entity.pdbx_description
1 polymer ?
#
loop_
_entity_poly.entity_id
_entity_poly.type
_entity_poly.pdbx_seq_one_letter_code
_entity_poly.pdbx_strand_id
1 'polypeptide(L)'
;MPNQERLRETKHHGAVRFPFNIYPCTIPGDFLQVPLHWHDSMELVYVKKGSGIVQVGVNAYPAEQGDIYIFAPGTLHALHQRGQAVMEYENIIFELELLGGADDLCAERYLLPLQSGRMALQPRIIPGEAGYPQAAACLQEAEEANKVKNAGYELAIKGALLRFLSILIGQHGTLLPADTTDTRRLKTVLQLIEAEYATPLRIEDAAEACGCSQSHFMRWFKKMTGQGFTAYLNDHRLNLAAELLRITDATVLDIAGRVGFDNLSYFNRLFKRRYGMTPVSYTHLTLPTT
;
A
#
# COMPACT_ATOMS: atom_id res chain seq x y z
N MET A 1 11.89 -21.73 1.44
CA MET A 1 10.71 -21.01 1.92
C MET A 1 11.13 -19.60 2.31
N PRO A 2 11.11 -18.65 1.43
CA PRO A 2 10.71 -17.30 1.78
C PRO A 2 10.18 -16.61 0.52
N ASN A 3 8.91 -16.30 0.35
CA ASN A 3 8.45 -15.28 -0.61
C ASN A 3 6.92 -15.11 -0.71
N GLN A 4 6.15 -15.40 0.35
CA GLN A 4 4.69 -15.16 0.36
C GLN A 4 4.30 -13.71 0.70
N GLU A 5 5.26 -12.75 0.71
CA GLU A 5 5.12 -11.54 1.53
C GLU A 5 5.15 -10.18 0.79
N ARG A 6 5.17 -10.09 -0.55
CA ARG A 6 5.57 -8.84 -1.21
C ARG A 6 4.47 -7.89 -1.72
N LEU A 7 3.22 -8.30 -1.88
CA LEU A 7 2.08 -7.37 -2.00
C LEU A 7 1.42 -7.14 -0.65
N ARG A 8 1.61 -8.06 0.27
CA ARG A 8 1.45 -7.82 1.68
C ARG A 8 2.76 -7.23 2.18
N GLU A 9 2.79 -5.97 2.45
CA GLU A 9 3.94 -5.38 3.13
C GLU A 9 4.07 -6.04 4.51
N THR A 10 5.19 -6.72 4.73
CA THR A 10 5.50 -7.39 6.01
C THR A 10 6.44 -6.58 6.88
N LYS A 11 6.77 -5.37 6.43
CA LYS A 11 7.60 -4.47 7.20
C LYS A 11 6.89 -4.10 8.49
N HIS A 12 7.55 -4.38 9.62
CA HIS A 12 7.10 -3.89 10.92
C HIS A 12 7.44 -2.41 11.06
N HIS A 13 6.44 -1.60 11.35
CA HIS A 13 6.57 -0.16 11.54
C HIS A 13 6.67 0.17 13.03
N GLY A 14 7.78 0.82 13.42
CA GLY A 14 8.02 1.19 14.82
C GLY A 14 8.66 0.07 15.66
N ALA A 15 8.60 0.21 16.97
CA ALA A 15 9.12 -0.77 17.92
C ALA A 15 8.08 -1.87 18.19
N VAL A 16 8.53 -3.09 18.51
CA VAL A 16 7.64 -4.24 18.81
C VAL A 16 6.56 -3.91 19.85
N ARG A 17 6.89 -3.11 20.86
CA ARG A 17 5.93 -2.70 21.92
C ARG A 17 5.20 -1.38 21.63
N PHE A 18 5.58 -0.70 20.55
CA PHE A 18 4.96 0.53 20.09
C PHE A 18 4.98 0.55 18.56
N PRO A 19 4.12 -0.26 17.91
CA PRO A 19 4.07 -0.42 16.46
C PRO A 19 3.37 0.78 15.80
N PHE A 20 4.11 1.90 15.72
CA PHE A 20 3.71 3.18 15.18
C PHE A 20 4.90 3.87 14.53
N ASN A 21 4.69 4.49 13.37
CA ASN A 21 5.67 5.39 12.78
C ASN A 21 5.01 6.43 11.87
N ILE A 22 5.71 7.54 11.64
CA ILE A 22 5.37 8.58 10.65
C ILE A 22 6.56 8.72 9.72
N TYR A 23 6.29 8.61 8.41
CA TYR A 23 7.28 8.79 7.35
C TYR A 23 6.91 10.02 6.52
N PRO A 24 7.75 11.08 6.48
CA PRO A 24 7.62 12.09 5.46
C PRO A 24 8.03 11.49 4.12
N CYS A 25 7.18 11.63 3.11
CA CYS A 25 7.37 11.03 1.81
C CYS A 25 7.08 12.03 0.68
N THR A 26 7.75 11.86 -0.44
CA THR A 26 7.59 12.72 -1.63
C THR A 26 7.49 11.85 -2.90
N ILE A 27 6.47 12.07 -3.71
CA ILE A 27 6.35 11.51 -5.05
C ILE A 27 6.44 12.66 -6.06
N PRO A 28 7.39 12.61 -7.00
CA PRO A 28 8.35 11.56 -7.33
C PRO A 28 9.74 11.77 -6.67
N GLY A 29 9.87 12.27 -5.48
CA GLY A 29 11.17 12.49 -4.83
C GLY A 29 11.78 11.20 -4.29
N ASP A 30 11.16 10.64 -3.24
CA ASP A 30 11.63 9.41 -2.58
C ASP A 30 11.26 8.16 -3.37
N PHE A 31 10.09 8.20 -4.03
CA PHE A 31 9.54 7.11 -4.83
C PHE A 31 8.96 7.68 -6.13
N LEU A 32 9.08 6.95 -7.24
CA LEU A 32 8.35 7.28 -8.47
C LEU A 32 6.85 7.04 -8.31
N GLN A 33 6.50 6.03 -7.53
CA GLN A 33 5.14 5.65 -7.14
C GLN A 33 5.22 4.67 -5.97
N VAL A 34 4.13 4.54 -5.21
CA VAL A 34 3.90 3.41 -4.31
C VAL A 34 3.03 2.41 -5.09
N PRO A 35 3.55 1.22 -5.44
CA PRO A 35 2.79 0.24 -6.20
C PRO A 35 1.58 -0.28 -5.43
N LEU A 36 0.61 -0.88 -6.11
CA LEU A 36 -0.57 -1.46 -5.48
C LEU A 36 -0.15 -2.57 -4.51
N HIS A 37 -0.49 -2.40 -3.24
CA HIS A 37 -0.17 -3.32 -2.15
C HIS A 37 -1.24 -3.27 -1.06
N TRP A 38 -1.10 -4.09 -0.04
CA TRP A 38 -1.90 -4.10 1.17
C TRP A 38 -1.07 -4.61 2.35
N HIS A 39 -1.47 -4.29 3.56
CA HIS A 39 -0.87 -4.76 4.82
C HIS A 39 -1.92 -4.87 5.92
N ASP A 40 -1.55 -5.44 7.06
CA ASP A 40 -2.46 -5.63 8.20
C ASP A 40 -2.50 -4.42 9.14
N SER A 41 -1.63 -3.44 8.92
CA SER A 41 -1.59 -2.19 9.67
C SER A 41 -2.67 -1.22 9.20
N MET A 42 -3.07 -0.31 10.07
CA MET A 42 -3.78 0.91 9.69
C MET A 42 -2.80 1.90 9.10
N GLU A 43 -3.11 2.49 7.95
CA GLU A 43 -2.29 3.51 7.31
C GLU A 43 -3.12 4.75 7.00
N LEU A 44 -2.53 5.92 7.25
CA LEU A 44 -3.11 7.21 6.94
C LEU A 44 -2.11 8.00 6.09
N VAL A 45 -2.58 8.51 4.95
CA VAL A 45 -1.79 9.40 4.09
C VAL A 45 -2.35 10.80 4.20
N TYR A 46 -1.59 11.70 4.84
CA TYR A 46 -1.95 13.11 4.98
C TYR A 46 -1.14 13.96 3.99
N VAL A 47 -1.80 14.47 2.96
CA VAL A 47 -1.16 15.29 1.92
C VAL A 47 -0.82 16.66 2.47
N LYS A 48 0.47 16.94 2.63
CA LYS A 48 0.96 18.19 3.21
C LYS A 48 1.13 19.31 2.18
N LYS A 49 1.48 18.91 0.92
CA LYS A 49 1.70 19.89 -0.16
C LYS A 49 1.58 19.24 -1.53
N GLY A 50 1.12 20.01 -2.51
CA GLY A 50 1.04 19.58 -3.90
C GLY A 50 -0.12 18.64 -4.18
N SER A 51 0.02 17.78 -5.19
CA SER A 51 -1.06 16.90 -5.62
C SER A 51 -0.56 15.59 -6.22
N GLY A 52 -1.41 14.56 -6.18
CA GLY A 52 -1.12 13.22 -6.69
C GLY A 52 -2.38 12.47 -7.07
N ILE A 53 -2.26 11.16 -7.18
CA ILE A 53 -3.38 10.23 -7.34
C ILE A 53 -3.22 9.15 -6.27
N VAL A 54 -4.29 8.92 -5.51
CA VAL A 54 -4.36 7.83 -4.53
C VAL A 54 -5.40 6.83 -5.01
N GLN A 55 -4.98 5.57 -5.17
CA GLN A 55 -5.88 4.46 -5.50
C GLN A 55 -6.26 3.73 -4.22
N VAL A 56 -7.56 3.46 -4.04
CA VAL A 56 -8.10 2.65 -2.95
C VAL A 56 -8.98 1.56 -3.56
N GLY A 57 -8.53 0.33 -3.48
CA GLY A 57 -9.16 -0.77 -4.22
C GLY A 57 -9.16 -0.50 -5.72
N VAL A 58 -10.34 -0.40 -6.29
CA VAL A 58 -10.55 -0.13 -7.74
C VAL A 58 -10.75 1.35 -8.07
N ASN A 59 -10.89 2.20 -7.06
CA ASN A 59 -11.18 3.62 -7.24
C ASN A 59 -9.91 4.45 -7.14
N ALA A 60 -9.72 5.36 -8.08
CA ALA A 60 -8.64 6.34 -8.06
C ALA A 60 -9.21 7.73 -7.71
N TYR A 61 -8.57 8.39 -6.78
CA TYR A 61 -8.95 9.71 -6.30
C TYR A 61 -7.84 10.72 -6.60
N PRO A 62 -8.17 11.90 -7.12
CA PRO A 62 -7.21 13.01 -7.12
C PRO A 62 -6.91 13.39 -5.67
N ALA A 63 -5.63 13.51 -5.35
CA ALA A 63 -5.13 13.92 -4.05
C ALA A 63 -4.66 15.36 -4.12
N GLU A 64 -5.11 16.17 -3.19
CA GLU A 64 -4.77 17.59 -3.09
C GLU A 64 -4.28 17.89 -1.66
N GLN A 65 -3.60 19.03 -1.50
CA GLN A 65 -3.14 19.48 -0.19
C GLN A 65 -4.28 19.52 0.84
N GLY A 66 -4.06 18.92 1.99
CA GLY A 66 -5.02 18.83 3.09
C GLY A 66 -5.83 17.53 3.10
N ASP A 67 -5.86 16.77 2.01
CA ASP A 67 -6.57 15.49 1.97
C ASP A 67 -5.96 14.48 2.93
N ILE A 68 -6.82 13.70 3.59
CA ILE A 68 -6.41 12.58 4.44
C ILE A 68 -7.04 11.31 3.87
N TYR A 69 -6.20 10.35 3.47
CA TYR A 69 -6.62 9.02 3.03
C TYR A 69 -6.48 8.03 4.16
N ILE A 70 -7.42 7.09 4.22
CA ILE A 70 -7.54 6.10 5.29
C ILE A 70 -7.53 4.71 4.68
N PHE A 71 -6.50 3.91 4.99
CA PHE A 71 -6.38 2.52 4.58
C PHE A 71 -6.51 1.64 5.81
N ALA A 72 -7.71 1.06 5.99
CA ALA A 72 -7.93 0.05 7.02
C ALA A 72 -7.14 -1.23 6.69
N PRO A 73 -6.82 -2.08 7.67
CA PRO A 73 -6.12 -3.34 7.47
C PRO A 73 -6.67 -4.14 6.29
N GLY A 74 -5.77 -4.63 5.43
CA GLY A 74 -6.12 -5.38 4.23
C GLY A 74 -6.70 -4.56 3.07
N THR A 75 -6.71 -3.22 3.15
CA THR A 75 -7.15 -2.35 2.06
C THR A 75 -6.07 -2.27 0.99
N LEU A 76 -6.42 -2.63 -0.25
CA LEU A 76 -5.56 -2.43 -1.41
C LEU A 76 -5.43 -0.96 -1.75
N HIS A 77 -4.21 -0.45 -1.85
CA HIS A 77 -3.95 0.95 -2.17
C HIS A 77 -2.65 1.16 -2.94
N ALA A 78 -2.56 2.27 -3.64
CA ALA A 78 -1.39 2.71 -4.39
C ALA A 78 -1.34 4.24 -4.45
N LEU A 79 -0.14 4.81 -4.58
CA LEU A 79 0.03 6.25 -4.75
C LEU A 79 0.84 6.53 -6.03
N HIS A 80 0.39 7.49 -6.83
CA HIS A 80 0.99 7.81 -8.11
C HIS A 80 1.17 9.32 -8.29
N GLN A 81 2.17 9.67 -9.09
CA GLN A 81 2.36 11.03 -9.56
C GLN A 81 1.20 11.44 -10.49
N ARG A 82 0.72 12.68 -10.38
CA ARG A 82 -0.26 13.28 -11.28
C ARG A 82 0.43 14.22 -12.27
N GLY A 83 0.63 13.74 -13.50
CA GLY A 83 1.34 14.51 -14.52
C GLY A 83 2.78 14.86 -14.08
N GLN A 84 3.10 16.14 -13.95
CA GLN A 84 4.39 16.64 -13.46
C GLN A 84 4.31 17.15 -12.00
N ALA A 85 3.18 16.98 -11.33
CA ALA A 85 3.00 17.48 -9.98
C ALA A 85 3.86 16.69 -8.99
N VAL A 86 4.26 17.37 -7.90
CA VAL A 86 4.92 16.76 -6.75
C VAL A 86 3.91 16.68 -5.62
N MET A 87 3.86 15.55 -4.92
CA MET A 87 3.04 15.33 -3.74
C MET A 87 3.93 15.04 -2.54
N GLU A 88 3.94 15.95 -1.57
CA GLU A 88 4.57 15.75 -0.27
C GLU A 88 3.48 15.30 0.72
N TYR A 89 3.69 14.19 1.41
CA TYR A 89 2.71 13.63 2.34
C TYR A 89 3.39 12.99 3.54
N GLU A 90 2.65 12.86 4.61
CA GLU A 90 3.00 12.03 5.75
C GLU A 90 2.26 10.72 5.66
N ASN A 91 3.04 9.65 5.78
CA ASN A 91 2.54 8.30 5.88
C ASN A 91 2.58 7.87 7.35
N ILE A 92 1.40 7.79 7.98
CA ILE A 92 1.22 7.45 9.40
C ILE A 92 0.75 6.00 9.46
N ILE A 93 1.60 5.10 9.98
CA ILE A 93 1.32 3.66 10.01
C ILE A 93 1.34 3.16 11.44
N PHE A 94 0.33 2.36 11.81
CA PHE A 94 0.23 1.76 13.14
C PHE A 94 -0.62 0.48 13.15
N GLU A 95 -0.31 -0.41 14.10
CA GLU A 95 -1.14 -1.58 14.35
C GLU A 95 -2.34 -1.21 15.22
N LEU A 96 -3.54 -1.71 14.90
CA LEU A 96 -4.75 -1.43 15.69
C LEU A 96 -4.63 -1.95 17.12
N GLU A 97 -3.85 -3.00 17.36
CA GLU A 97 -3.54 -3.55 18.67
C GLU A 97 -2.82 -2.54 19.59
N LEU A 98 -2.15 -1.55 19.02
CA LEU A 98 -1.59 -0.43 19.77
C LEU A 98 -2.66 0.31 20.58
N LEU A 99 -3.88 0.40 20.05
CA LEU A 99 -4.94 1.24 20.59
C LEU A 99 -5.80 0.54 21.65
N GLY A 100 -5.84 -0.79 21.67
CA GLY A 100 -6.60 -1.55 22.67
C GLY A 100 -6.30 -3.04 22.65
N GLY A 101 -6.36 -3.68 23.78
CA GLY A 101 -6.17 -5.14 23.93
C GLY A 101 -7.46 -5.92 23.65
N ALA A 102 -7.33 -7.27 23.54
CA ALA A 102 -8.43 -8.16 23.17
C ALA A 102 -9.63 -8.14 24.17
N ASP A 103 -9.40 -7.80 25.42
CA ASP A 103 -10.42 -7.78 26.48
C ASP A 103 -11.06 -6.38 26.66
N ASP A 104 -10.85 -5.46 25.74
CA ASP A 104 -11.41 -4.11 25.77
C ASP A 104 -12.67 -4.01 24.91
N LEU A 105 -13.73 -3.40 25.47
CA LEU A 105 -15.01 -3.15 24.78
C LEU A 105 -14.81 -2.36 23.46
N CYS A 106 -13.88 -1.40 23.42
CA CYS A 106 -13.59 -0.64 22.20
C CYS A 106 -12.93 -1.53 21.14
N ALA A 107 -12.04 -2.44 21.57
CA ALA A 107 -11.45 -3.41 20.66
C ALA A 107 -12.52 -4.33 20.08
N GLU A 108 -13.40 -4.90 20.89
CA GLU A 108 -14.49 -5.78 20.44
C GLU A 108 -15.43 -5.09 19.45
N ARG A 109 -15.86 -3.86 19.75
CA ARG A 109 -16.88 -3.15 18.97
C ARG A 109 -16.35 -2.46 17.72
N TYR A 110 -15.08 -2.04 17.73
CA TYR A 110 -14.54 -1.16 16.69
C TYR A 110 -13.23 -1.67 16.09
N LEU A 111 -12.21 -2.02 16.91
CA LEU A 111 -10.89 -2.33 16.35
C LEU A 111 -10.88 -3.70 15.67
N LEU A 112 -11.46 -4.74 16.28
CA LEU A 112 -11.55 -6.07 15.65
C LEU A 112 -12.44 -6.09 14.39
N PRO A 113 -13.60 -5.39 14.35
CA PRO A 113 -14.33 -5.21 13.10
C PRO A 113 -13.53 -4.48 11.99
N LEU A 114 -12.74 -3.45 12.33
CA LEU A 114 -11.83 -2.80 11.38
C LEU A 114 -10.74 -3.77 10.92
N GLN A 115 -10.08 -4.45 11.85
CA GLN A 115 -9.02 -5.43 11.57
C GLN A 115 -9.49 -6.56 10.65
N SER A 116 -10.73 -7.02 10.85
CA SER A 116 -11.31 -8.12 10.06
C SER A 116 -12.03 -7.67 8.79
N GLY A 117 -12.05 -6.37 8.47
CA GLY A 117 -12.76 -5.82 7.32
C GLY A 117 -14.30 -5.85 7.45
N ARG A 118 -14.83 -6.13 8.66
CA ARG A 118 -16.27 -6.07 8.95
C ARG A 118 -16.79 -4.66 9.19
N MET A 119 -15.90 -3.70 9.39
CA MET A 119 -16.22 -2.28 9.47
C MET A 119 -15.48 -1.55 8.35
N ALA A 120 -16.21 -0.81 7.52
CA ALA A 120 -15.63 0.08 6.52
C ALA A 120 -15.60 1.51 7.05
N LEU A 121 -14.55 2.22 6.72
CA LEU A 121 -14.43 3.66 6.88
C LEU A 121 -14.48 4.32 5.50
N GLN A 122 -14.86 5.59 5.45
CA GLN A 122 -14.68 6.40 4.25
C GLN A 122 -13.17 6.46 3.92
N PRO A 123 -12.77 6.16 2.66
CA PRO A 123 -11.36 6.05 2.31
C PRO A 123 -10.64 7.40 2.23
N ARG A 124 -11.38 8.52 2.28
CA ARG A 124 -10.85 9.89 2.15
C ARG A 124 -11.73 10.85 2.92
N ILE A 125 -11.11 11.81 3.59
CA ILE A 125 -11.74 13.02 4.13
C ILE A 125 -10.99 14.25 3.62
N ILE A 126 -11.72 15.31 3.30
CA ILE A 126 -11.15 16.51 2.67
C ILE A 126 -11.46 17.76 3.49
N PRO A 127 -10.67 18.85 3.32
CA PRO A 127 -10.97 20.16 3.91
C PRO A 127 -12.40 20.60 3.59
N GLY A 128 -13.12 21.04 4.63
CA GLY A 128 -14.51 21.48 4.52
C GLY A 128 -15.56 20.42 4.84
N GLU A 129 -15.20 19.13 4.90
CA GLU A 129 -16.12 18.09 5.37
C GLU A 129 -16.32 18.16 6.91
N ALA A 130 -17.46 17.65 7.36
CA ALA A 130 -17.77 17.57 8.78
C ALA A 130 -16.70 16.71 9.50
N GLY A 131 -16.19 17.18 10.66
CA GLY A 131 -15.17 16.49 11.43
C GLY A 131 -13.75 16.58 10.89
N TYR A 132 -13.53 17.10 9.66
CA TYR A 132 -12.19 17.27 9.12
C TYR A 132 -11.27 18.09 10.05
N PRO A 133 -11.66 19.27 10.57
CA PRO A 133 -10.77 20.05 11.43
C PRO A 133 -10.30 19.27 12.67
N GLN A 134 -11.21 18.51 13.28
CA GLN A 134 -10.92 17.71 14.47
C GLN A 134 -10.02 16.51 14.12
N ALA A 135 -10.27 15.84 12.98
CA ALA A 135 -9.46 14.73 12.50
C ALA A 135 -8.03 15.19 12.14
N ALA A 136 -7.91 16.29 11.41
CA ALA A 136 -6.61 16.89 11.08
C ALA A 136 -5.82 17.31 12.34
N ALA A 137 -6.51 17.91 13.33
CA ALA A 137 -5.89 18.28 14.61
C ALA A 137 -5.34 17.05 15.36
N CYS A 138 -6.07 15.91 15.35
CA CYS A 138 -5.57 14.68 15.95
C CYS A 138 -4.28 14.18 15.29
N LEU A 139 -4.18 14.24 13.96
CA LEU A 139 -2.95 13.83 13.26
C LEU A 139 -1.79 14.76 13.55
N GLN A 140 -2.03 16.08 13.58
CA GLN A 140 -1.01 17.08 13.97
C GLN A 140 -0.53 16.88 15.41
N GLU A 141 -1.43 16.55 16.34
CA GLU A 141 -1.08 16.22 17.72
C GLU A 141 -0.18 14.97 17.81
N ALA A 142 -0.52 13.91 17.06
CA ALA A 142 0.30 12.69 17.00
C ALA A 142 1.67 12.96 16.37
N GLU A 143 1.73 13.77 15.31
CA GLU A 143 2.95 14.21 14.62
C GLU A 143 3.87 14.96 15.56
N GLU A 144 3.36 15.99 16.25
CA GLU A 144 4.14 16.79 17.20
C GLU A 144 4.65 15.95 18.38
N ALA A 145 3.79 15.10 18.95
CA ALA A 145 4.19 14.18 20.00
C ALA A 145 5.32 13.23 19.55
N ASN A 146 5.22 12.69 18.34
CA ASN A 146 6.26 11.83 17.77
C ASN A 146 7.58 12.55 17.48
N LYS A 147 7.51 13.83 17.12
CA LYS A 147 8.67 14.66 16.83
C LYS A 147 9.42 15.06 18.10
N VAL A 148 8.69 15.53 19.11
CA VAL A 148 9.28 16.05 20.36
C VAL A 148 9.69 14.94 21.31
N LYS A 149 8.90 13.86 21.40
CA LYS A 149 9.13 12.69 22.27
C LYS A 149 9.35 13.02 23.76
N ASN A 150 8.59 13.96 24.29
CA ASN A 150 8.55 14.23 25.72
C ASN A 150 8.02 13.01 26.51
N ALA A 151 8.23 13.00 27.82
CA ALA A 151 7.67 11.95 28.67
C ALA A 151 6.15 11.83 28.47
N GLY A 152 5.66 10.62 28.16
CA GLY A 152 4.25 10.35 27.88
C GLY A 152 3.83 10.58 26.42
N TYR A 153 4.77 10.80 25.48
CA TYR A 153 4.45 10.98 24.07
C TYR A 153 3.68 9.81 23.48
N GLU A 154 3.94 8.58 23.93
CA GLU A 154 3.21 7.39 23.50
C GLU A 154 1.73 7.46 23.88
N LEU A 155 1.43 7.99 25.07
CA LEU A 155 0.04 8.21 25.53
C LEU A 155 -0.65 9.28 24.70
N ALA A 156 0.06 10.37 24.38
CA ALA A 156 -0.45 11.43 23.53
C ALA A 156 -0.78 10.91 22.12
N ILE A 157 0.12 10.14 21.49
CA ILE A 157 -0.11 9.52 20.19
C ILE A 157 -1.32 8.58 20.24
N LYS A 158 -1.39 7.67 21.22
CA LYS A 158 -2.55 6.76 21.36
C LYS A 158 -3.86 7.52 21.54
N GLY A 159 -3.87 8.55 22.38
CA GLY A 159 -5.04 9.39 22.61
C GLY A 159 -5.50 10.11 21.33
N ALA A 160 -4.57 10.66 20.57
CA ALA A 160 -4.83 11.33 19.30
C ALA A 160 -5.41 10.36 18.26
N LEU A 161 -4.83 9.16 18.10
CA LEU A 161 -5.31 8.13 17.17
C LEU A 161 -6.68 7.57 17.57
N LEU A 162 -6.94 7.34 18.87
CA LEU A 162 -8.26 6.93 19.36
C LEU A 162 -9.33 8.00 19.06
N ARG A 163 -9.03 9.28 19.29
CA ARG A 163 -9.92 10.39 18.94
C ARG A 163 -10.15 10.47 17.43
N PHE A 164 -9.11 10.32 16.62
CA PHE A 164 -9.20 10.28 15.18
C PHE A 164 -10.16 9.18 14.72
N LEU A 165 -9.97 7.93 15.17
CA LEU A 165 -10.87 6.82 14.85
C LEU A 165 -12.30 7.05 15.35
N SER A 166 -12.47 7.62 16.54
CA SER A 166 -13.81 7.95 17.06
C SER A 166 -14.57 8.90 16.15
N ILE A 167 -13.90 9.92 15.59
CA ILE A 167 -14.48 10.87 14.64
C ILE A 167 -14.89 10.15 13.35
N LEU A 168 -13.98 9.35 12.79
CA LEU A 168 -14.25 8.63 11.54
C LEU A 168 -15.40 7.61 11.69
N ILE A 169 -15.38 6.83 12.76
CA ILE A 169 -16.41 5.81 13.01
C ILE A 169 -17.77 6.47 13.25
N GLY A 170 -17.79 7.56 14.03
CA GLY A 170 -19.02 8.28 14.32
C GLY A 170 -19.69 8.94 13.12
N GLN A 171 -18.91 9.32 12.12
CA GLN A 171 -19.41 10.00 10.92
C GLN A 171 -19.58 9.05 9.71
N HIS A 172 -18.70 8.07 9.57
CA HIS A 172 -18.55 7.28 8.35
C HIS A 172 -18.39 5.78 8.59
N GLY A 173 -18.46 5.33 9.85
CA GLY A 173 -18.34 3.91 10.18
C GLY A 173 -19.58 3.13 9.71
N THR A 174 -19.38 2.15 8.83
CA THR A 174 -20.45 1.26 8.38
C THR A 174 -20.06 -0.19 8.64
N LEU A 175 -20.90 -0.92 9.37
CA LEU A 175 -20.73 -2.37 9.51
C LEU A 175 -21.11 -3.04 8.19
N LEU A 176 -20.15 -3.79 7.64
CA LEU A 176 -20.33 -4.54 6.40
C LEU A 176 -20.63 -6.00 6.69
N PRO A 177 -21.42 -6.68 5.84
CA PRO A 177 -21.40 -8.14 5.80
C PRO A 177 -19.96 -8.61 5.50
N ALA A 178 -19.55 -9.74 6.06
CA ALA A 178 -18.21 -10.30 5.88
C ALA A 178 -17.75 -10.27 4.41
N ASP A 179 -16.49 -9.98 4.20
CA ASP A 179 -15.72 -9.80 2.93
C ASP A 179 -16.48 -10.08 1.63
N THR A 180 -16.55 -9.11 0.74
CA THR A 180 -17.10 -9.37 -0.59
C THR A 180 -16.29 -10.46 -1.28
N THR A 181 -16.97 -11.35 -2.01
CA THR A 181 -16.32 -12.42 -2.79
C THR A 181 -15.20 -11.89 -3.68
N ASP A 182 -15.36 -10.68 -4.20
CA ASP A 182 -14.39 -10.01 -5.08
C ASP A 182 -13.10 -9.60 -4.35
N THR A 183 -13.19 -9.06 -3.14
CA THR A 183 -12.00 -8.70 -2.34
C THR A 183 -11.21 -9.95 -1.94
N ARG A 184 -11.90 -11.01 -1.53
CA ARG A 184 -11.27 -12.28 -1.18
C ARG A 184 -10.56 -12.91 -2.39
N ARG A 185 -11.23 -12.95 -3.54
CA ARG A 185 -10.64 -13.45 -4.81
C ARG A 185 -9.41 -12.65 -5.21
N LEU A 186 -9.47 -11.32 -5.08
CA LEU A 186 -8.32 -10.48 -5.44
C LEU A 186 -7.13 -10.77 -4.53
N LYS A 187 -7.32 -10.84 -3.21
CA LYS A 187 -6.26 -11.26 -2.26
C LYS A 187 -5.66 -12.61 -2.66
N THR A 188 -6.49 -13.60 -3.01
CA THR A 188 -6.03 -14.92 -3.47
C THR A 188 -5.13 -14.81 -4.71
N VAL A 189 -5.52 -14.03 -5.73
CA VAL A 189 -4.70 -13.87 -6.94
C VAL A 189 -3.41 -13.11 -6.64
N LEU A 190 -3.45 -12.08 -5.81
CA LEU A 190 -2.27 -11.32 -5.47
C LEU A 190 -1.28 -12.19 -4.66
N GLN A 191 -1.78 -13.01 -3.76
CA GLN A 191 -0.97 -14.01 -3.04
C GLN A 191 -0.36 -15.06 -4.00
N LEU A 192 -1.12 -15.52 -5.00
CA LEU A 192 -0.61 -16.44 -6.03
C LEU A 192 0.51 -15.79 -6.85
N ILE A 193 0.33 -14.54 -7.31
CA ILE A 193 1.37 -13.81 -8.01
C ILE A 193 2.63 -13.70 -7.14
N GLU A 194 2.47 -13.35 -5.88
CA GLU A 194 3.56 -13.20 -4.92
C GLU A 194 4.32 -14.50 -4.69
N ALA A 195 3.61 -15.61 -4.57
CA ALA A 195 4.22 -16.91 -4.36
C ALA A 195 4.94 -17.45 -5.61
N GLU A 196 4.41 -17.14 -6.79
CA GLU A 196 4.79 -17.84 -8.03
C GLU A 196 5.26 -16.93 -9.17
N TYR A 197 5.51 -15.62 -8.91
CA TYR A 197 5.93 -14.67 -9.98
C TYR A 197 7.17 -15.15 -10.76
N ALA A 198 8.09 -15.87 -10.12
CA ALA A 198 9.32 -16.34 -10.73
C ALA A 198 9.11 -17.57 -11.65
N THR A 199 7.94 -18.20 -11.59
CA THR A 199 7.57 -19.34 -12.41
C THR A 199 6.71 -18.94 -13.63
N PRO A 200 6.48 -19.84 -14.61
CA PRO A 200 5.55 -19.58 -15.72
C PRO A 200 4.08 -19.55 -15.24
N LEU A 201 3.70 -18.50 -14.51
CA LEU A 201 2.34 -18.31 -14.02
C LEU A 201 1.41 -17.85 -15.16
N ARG A 202 0.37 -18.63 -15.43
CA ARG A 202 -0.58 -18.43 -16.53
C ARG A 202 -1.91 -17.84 -16.05
N ILE A 203 -2.68 -17.30 -16.99
CA ILE A 203 -4.04 -16.78 -16.72
C ILE A 203 -4.95 -17.91 -16.22
N GLU A 204 -4.76 -19.12 -16.73
CA GLU A 204 -5.49 -20.33 -16.33
C GLU A 204 -5.34 -20.60 -14.84
N ASP A 205 -4.11 -20.58 -14.33
CA ASP A 205 -3.77 -20.85 -12.93
C ASP A 205 -4.46 -19.84 -12.00
N ALA A 206 -4.42 -18.57 -12.38
CA ALA A 206 -5.07 -17.50 -11.63
C ALA A 206 -6.61 -17.57 -11.68
N ALA A 207 -7.18 -17.98 -12.82
CA ALA A 207 -8.61 -18.17 -12.97
C ALA A 207 -9.12 -19.35 -12.14
N GLU A 208 -8.36 -20.46 -12.11
CA GLU A 208 -8.64 -21.63 -11.29
C GLU A 208 -8.60 -21.30 -9.80
N ALA A 209 -7.56 -20.58 -9.34
CA ALA A 209 -7.45 -20.11 -7.96
C ALA A 209 -8.64 -19.23 -7.52
N CYS A 210 -9.29 -18.54 -8.45
CA CYS A 210 -10.49 -17.75 -8.23
C CYS A 210 -11.80 -18.53 -8.38
N GLY A 211 -11.77 -19.77 -8.83
CA GLY A 211 -12.95 -20.57 -9.13
C GLY A 211 -13.81 -19.96 -10.25
N CYS A 212 -13.19 -19.43 -11.33
CA CYS A 212 -13.93 -18.82 -12.44
C CYS A 212 -13.28 -19.10 -13.80
N SER A 213 -14.03 -18.85 -14.89
CA SER A 213 -13.49 -18.99 -16.24
C SER A 213 -12.45 -17.91 -16.55
N GLN A 214 -11.48 -18.21 -17.43
CA GLN A 214 -10.46 -17.26 -17.88
C GLN A 214 -11.06 -15.95 -18.41
N SER A 215 -12.11 -16.02 -19.22
CA SER A 215 -12.76 -14.85 -19.79
C SER A 215 -13.42 -13.96 -18.71
N HIS A 216 -13.99 -14.57 -17.68
CA HIS A 216 -14.52 -13.84 -16.53
C HIS A 216 -13.37 -13.25 -15.71
N PHE A 217 -12.35 -14.04 -15.41
CA PHE A 217 -11.16 -13.61 -14.68
C PHE A 217 -10.50 -12.40 -15.32
N MET A 218 -10.20 -12.43 -16.62
CA MET A 218 -9.53 -11.31 -17.31
C MET A 218 -10.30 -10.01 -17.22
N ARG A 219 -11.63 -10.02 -17.40
CA ARG A 219 -12.47 -8.82 -17.29
C ARG A 219 -12.56 -8.33 -15.85
N TRP A 220 -12.78 -9.25 -14.91
CA TRP A 220 -12.86 -8.96 -13.50
C TRP A 220 -11.54 -8.42 -12.95
N PHE A 221 -10.42 -9.09 -13.22
CA PHE A 221 -9.09 -8.68 -12.76
C PHE A 221 -8.70 -7.28 -13.28
N LYS A 222 -8.97 -7.02 -14.57
CA LYS A 222 -8.75 -5.69 -15.15
C LYS A 222 -9.63 -4.62 -14.50
N LYS A 223 -10.88 -4.95 -14.15
CA LYS A 223 -11.76 -4.04 -13.41
C LYS A 223 -11.21 -3.74 -12.01
N MET A 224 -10.69 -4.77 -11.32
CA MET A 224 -10.19 -4.66 -9.94
C MET A 224 -8.82 -3.94 -9.84
N THR A 225 -7.93 -4.15 -10.80
CA THR A 225 -6.53 -3.65 -10.75
C THR A 225 -6.22 -2.52 -11.74
N GLY A 226 -7.16 -2.18 -12.62
CA GLY A 226 -6.96 -1.21 -13.70
C GLY A 226 -6.21 -1.78 -14.91
N GLN A 227 -5.56 -2.94 -14.82
CA GLN A 227 -4.75 -3.53 -15.88
C GLN A 227 -4.96 -5.05 -16.02
N GLY A 228 -4.56 -5.61 -17.17
CA GLY A 228 -4.65 -7.06 -17.40
C GLY A 228 -3.62 -7.83 -16.56
N PHE A 229 -3.94 -9.10 -16.25
CA PHE A 229 -3.13 -9.98 -15.41
C PHE A 229 -1.65 -10.07 -15.85
N THR A 230 -1.39 -10.32 -17.12
CA THR A 230 -0.01 -10.41 -17.65
C THR A 230 0.76 -9.11 -17.51
N ALA A 231 0.10 -7.97 -17.69
CA ALA A 231 0.72 -6.67 -17.50
C ALA A 231 1.06 -6.44 -16.02
N TYR A 232 0.14 -6.76 -15.14
CA TYR A 232 0.31 -6.68 -13.69
C TYR A 232 1.48 -7.57 -13.22
N LEU A 233 1.51 -8.85 -13.63
CA LEU A 233 2.59 -9.78 -13.31
C LEU A 233 3.95 -9.26 -13.80
N ASN A 234 4.01 -8.75 -15.04
CA ASN A 234 5.25 -8.19 -15.56
C ASN A 234 5.69 -6.94 -14.81
N ASP A 235 4.76 -6.06 -14.42
CA ASP A 235 5.06 -4.88 -13.61
C ASP A 235 5.59 -5.27 -12.22
N HIS A 236 5.02 -6.28 -11.60
CA HIS A 236 5.50 -6.85 -10.35
C HIS A 236 6.95 -7.38 -10.49
N ARG A 237 7.22 -8.20 -11.52
CA ARG A 237 8.56 -8.73 -11.82
C ARG A 237 9.58 -7.61 -12.07
N LEU A 238 9.20 -6.55 -12.79
CA LEU A 238 10.07 -5.42 -13.08
C LEU A 238 10.41 -4.60 -11.82
N ASN A 239 9.45 -4.44 -10.90
CA ASN A 239 9.72 -3.78 -9.62
C ASN A 239 10.77 -4.54 -8.81
N LEU A 240 10.62 -5.87 -8.74
CA LEU A 240 11.61 -6.73 -8.06
C LEU A 240 12.97 -6.69 -8.74
N ALA A 241 13.00 -6.69 -10.08
CA ALA A 241 14.25 -6.57 -10.82
C ALA A 241 14.96 -5.24 -10.54
N ALA A 242 14.21 -4.12 -10.49
CA ALA A 242 14.78 -2.82 -10.15
C ALA A 242 15.36 -2.77 -8.74
N GLU A 243 14.73 -3.41 -7.78
CA GLU A 243 15.26 -3.56 -6.42
C GLU A 243 16.54 -4.40 -6.40
N LEU A 244 16.54 -5.58 -7.04
CA LEU A 244 17.71 -6.46 -7.11
C LEU A 244 18.89 -5.78 -7.83
N LEU A 245 18.66 -5.02 -8.88
CA LEU A 245 19.67 -4.23 -9.57
C LEU A 245 20.34 -3.19 -8.67
N ARG A 246 19.63 -2.70 -7.66
CA ARG A 246 20.12 -1.70 -6.72
C ARG A 246 20.90 -2.29 -5.55
N ILE A 247 20.52 -3.49 -5.08
CA ILE A 247 21.06 -4.05 -3.82
C ILE A 247 21.98 -5.24 -4.02
N THR A 248 22.21 -5.71 -5.26
CA THR A 248 23.06 -6.87 -5.54
C THR A 248 24.00 -6.61 -6.71
N ASP A 249 25.12 -7.36 -6.76
CA ASP A 249 26.07 -7.38 -7.88
C ASP A 249 25.71 -8.45 -8.94
N ALA A 250 24.49 -9.00 -8.91
CA ALA A 250 24.07 -10.02 -9.85
C ALA A 250 23.94 -9.43 -11.26
N THR A 251 24.22 -10.26 -12.28
CA THR A 251 24.10 -9.81 -13.67
C THR A 251 22.65 -9.53 -14.06
N VAL A 252 22.44 -8.65 -15.04
CA VAL A 252 21.09 -8.38 -15.59
C VAL A 252 20.41 -9.65 -16.08
N LEU A 253 21.16 -10.61 -16.63
CA LEU A 253 20.64 -11.90 -17.07
C LEU A 253 20.16 -12.75 -15.88
N ASP A 254 20.96 -12.84 -14.83
CA ASP A 254 20.60 -13.57 -13.63
C ASP A 254 19.37 -12.97 -12.95
N ILE A 255 19.31 -11.64 -12.87
CA ILE A 255 18.17 -10.92 -12.27
C ILE A 255 16.91 -11.18 -13.09
N ALA A 256 16.97 -11.05 -14.42
CA ALA A 256 15.83 -11.33 -15.30
C ALA A 256 15.29 -12.75 -15.08
N GLY A 257 16.18 -13.75 -15.02
CA GLY A 257 15.80 -15.15 -14.73
C GLY A 257 15.20 -15.32 -13.34
N ARG A 258 15.79 -14.73 -12.30
CA ARG A 258 15.29 -14.81 -10.91
C ARG A 258 13.90 -14.22 -10.74
N VAL A 259 13.55 -13.19 -11.49
CA VAL A 259 12.22 -12.58 -11.44
C VAL A 259 11.24 -13.18 -12.45
N GLY A 260 11.60 -14.25 -13.15
CA GLY A 260 10.70 -15.03 -14.00
C GLY A 260 10.59 -14.55 -15.45
N PHE A 261 11.62 -13.88 -16.00
CA PHE A 261 11.70 -13.61 -17.44
C PHE A 261 12.61 -14.61 -18.14
N ASP A 262 12.05 -15.44 -19.01
CA ASP A 262 12.79 -16.39 -19.82
C ASP A 262 13.46 -15.72 -21.04
N ASN A 263 13.03 -14.52 -21.42
CA ASN A 263 13.54 -13.78 -22.58
C ASN A 263 14.12 -12.42 -22.16
N LEU A 264 15.44 -12.33 -22.19
CA LEU A 264 16.18 -11.13 -21.81
C LEU A 264 15.84 -9.89 -22.69
N SER A 265 15.61 -10.09 -24.00
CA SER A 265 15.24 -9.00 -24.90
C SER A 265 13.86 -8.44 -24.57
N TYR A 266 12.92 -9.31 -24.21
CA TYR A 266 11.59 -8.91 -23.74
C TYR A 266 11.67 -8.15 -22.42
N PHE A 267 12.44 -8.67 -21.44
CA PHE A 267 12.73 -8.00 -20.19
C PHE A 267 13.28 -6.58 -20.37
N ASN A 268 14.37 -6.45 -21.15
CA ASN A 268 15.02 -5.16 -21.41
C ASN A 268 14.07 -4.13 -22.03
N ARG A 269 13.21 -4.57 -22.98
CA ARG A 269 12.20 -3.72 -23.62
C ARG A 269 11.17 -3.24 -22.62
N LEU A 270 10.64 -4.13 -21.76
CA LEU A 270 9.66 -3.79 -20.75
C LEU A 270 10.27 -2.87 -19.68
N PHE A 271 11.47 -3.20 -19.21
CA PHE A 271 12.19 -2.40 -18.22
C PHE A 271 12.45 -0.98 -18.71
N LYS A 272 12.97 -0.84 -19.95
CA LYS A 272 13.18 0.48 -20.54
C LYS A 272 11.88 1.27 -20.70
N ARG A 273 10.78 0.60 -21.09
CA ARG A 273 9.47 1.25 -21.20
C ARG A 273 8.98 1.78 -19.87
N ARG A 274 9.23 1.05 -18.77
CA ARG A 274 8.75 1.41 -17.43
C ARG A 274 9.61 2.46 -16.75
N TYR A 275 10.94 2.31 -16.81
CA TYR A 275 11.89 3.15 -16.07
C TYR A 275 12.60 4.21 -16.96
N GLY A 276 12.30 4.28 -18.26
CA GLY A 276 12.90 5.24 -19.19
C GLY A 276 14.34 4.90 -19.61
N MET A 277 14.98 3.91 -18.98
CA MET A 277 16.37 3.52 -19.20
C MET A 277 16.56 2.01 -19.17
N THR A 278 17.70 1.54 -19.65
CA THR A 278 18.02 0.10 -19.64
C THR A 278 18.37 -0.39 -18.23
N PRO A 279 18.22 -1.70 -17.93
CA PRO A 279 18.65 -2.24 -16.64
C PRO A 279 20.11 -1.94 -16.30
N VAL A 280 21.01 -2.02 -17.26
CA VAL A 280 22.45 -1.69 -17.09
C VAL A 280 22.64 -0.22 -16.68
N SER A 281 21.94 0.70 -17.35
CA SER A 281 22.02 2.13 -17.01
C SER A 281 21.42 2.41 -15.63
N TYR A 282 20.40 1.66 -15.21
CA TYR A 282 19.75 1.79 -13.91
C TYR A 282 20.70 1.40 -12.76
N THR A 283 21.49 0.34 -12.91
CA THR A 283 22.51 -0.10 -11.93
C THR A 283 23.55 1.01 -11.68
N HIS A 284 23.99 1.71 -12.71
CA HIS A 284 25.01 2.76 -12.59
C HIS A 284 24.52 4.04 -11.88
N LEU A 285 23.22 4.31 -11.88
CA LEU A 285 22.66 5.47 -11.19
C LEU A 285 22.53 5.30 -9.68
N THR A 286 22.57 4.05 -9.19
CA THR A 286 22.32 3.70 -7.79
C THR A 286 23.59 3.36 -7.01
N LEU A 287 24.75 3.26 -7.67
CA LEU A 287 26.03 3.10 -6.97
C LEU A 287 26.48 4.48 -6.47
N PRO A 288 26.80 4.65 -5.17
CA PRO A 288 27.44 5.87 -4.71
C PRO A 288 28.78 6.00 -5.47
N THR A 289 28.99 7.13 -6.11
CA THR A 289 30.32 7.53 -6.60
C THR A 289 31.24 7.58 -5.39
N THR A 290 32.14 6.58 -5.30
CA THR A 290 33.25 6.53 -4.34
C THR A 290 34.13 7.76 -4.44
#